data_e14e974bf8b1ee405f8eb6cb36b822d6
#
_entry.id   e14e974bf8b1ee405f8eb6cb36b822d6
#
_cell.length_a   1.000
_cell.length_b   1.000
_cell.length_c   1.000
_cell.angle_alpha   90.00
_cell.angle_beta   90.00
_cell.angle_gamma   90.00
#
_symmetry.space_group_name_H-M   'P 1'
#
loop_
_entity.id
_entity.type
_entity.pdbx_description
1 polymer ?
#
loop_
_entity_poly.entity_id
_entity_poly.type
_entity_poly.pdbx_seq_one_letter_code
_entity_poly.pdbx_strand_id
1 'polypeptide(L)'
;MHPKTMDLSLERTVLVARMLGIRFDVPVIIVAGTNGKGSTCAMLESILRHAGYRTGLYQKPELVHFNERCKIDGAAVDDAVLLPHFEAVERARGATTLTQFEFTTLAIARALSLAEVDVVILEVGMGGRYDSVNAFDSDCAVITSIDLDHMQWLGPDRETIGLEKAQIMRPGRPCVISDPLPPDSVIRHGEFIGADLWLVGRDFGHEGDRQQWRWEGRGRRYNALAYPALRGANQLINASGALAALTALRDRLPITAQAVRTGLALVELPGRFQIVPGQPTLVLDVAHNAQSVAALAVNLDQMGFHPRTPAVFGVMRDKDIPAILSRMAPLVDAWHFCSLDSARAATPQELLHAWEASGQRPPAPGLAPPSADVHTSPSQALDAALAQADPADRIVVFGSFQTVGAVLKAGLPRRAAPHLG
;
A
#
# COMPACT_ATOMS: atom_id res chain seq x y z
N MET A 1 10.26 -26.34 1.93
CA MET A 1 9.10 -25.40 1.84
C MET A 1 7.90 -26.02 2.53
N HIS A 2 7.01 -25.20 3.11
CA HIS A 2 5.76 -25.67 3.71
C HIS A 2 4.80 -26.18 2.62
N PRO A 3 4.04 -27.28 2.87
CA PRO A 3 3.13 -27.85 1.86
C PRO A 3 1.97 -26.90 1.51
N LYS A 4 1.55 -26.03 2.43
CA LYS A 4 0.56 -24.99 2.17
C LYS A 4 1.26 -23.70 1.71
N THR A 5 0.72 -23.04 0.71
CA THR A 5 1.19 -21.72 0.26
C THR A 5 0.90 -20.61 1.28
N MET A 6 -0.15 -20.78 2.08
CA MET A 6 -0.54 -19.91 3.18
C MET A 6 -0.91 -20.75 4.40
N ASP A 7 -0.35 -20.37 5.55
CA ASP A 7 -0.64 -20.99 6.83
C ASP A 7 -0.51 -19.93 7.93
N LEU A 8 -1.60 -19.70 8.66
CA LEU A 8 -1.65 -18.66 9.69
C LEU A 8 -1.06 -19.20 11.00
N SER A 9 0.25 -19.10 11.15
CA SER A 9 0.99 -19.50 12.33
C SER A 9 2.22 -18.60 12.48
N LEU A 10 2.49 -18.14 13.69
CA LEU A 10 3.64 -17.30 14.00
C LEU A 10 4.81 -18.11 14.60
N GLU A 11 4.54 -19.30 15.13
CA GLU A 11 5.48 -20.09 15.91
C GLU A 11 6.74 -20.48 15.13
N ARG A 12 6.56 -20.90 13.85
CA ARG A 12 7.68 -21.25 12.97
C ARG A 12 8.59 -20.06 12.70
N THR A 13 7.99 -18.89 12.43
CA THR A 13 8.72 -17.64 12.20
C THR A 13 9.50 -17.24 13.45
N VAL A 14 8.88 -17.27 14.63
CA VAL A 14 9.52 -16.95 15.92
C VAL A 14 10.66 -17.92 16.21
N LEU A 15 10.46 -19.23 15.99
CA LEU A 15 11.49 -20.23 16.21
C LEU A 15 12.73 -19.97 15.34
N VAL A 16 12.53 -19.80 14.04
CA VAL A 16 13.66 -19.60 13.10
C VAL A 16 14.28 -18.21 13.28
N ALA A 17 13.52 -17.17 13.60
CA ALA A 17 14.05 -15.86 13.93
C ALA A 17 15.02 -15.91 15.13
N ARG A 18 14.66 -16.68 16.17
CA ARG A 18 15.55 -16.92 17.33
C ARG A 18 16.82 -17.69 16.96
N MET A 19 16.69 -18.73 16.12
CA MET A 19 17.86 -19.48 15.62
C MET A 19 18.82 -18.60 14.80
N LEU A 20 18.26 -17.64 14.06
CA LEU A 20 19.04 -16.65 13.28
C LEU A 20 19.60 -15.50 14.12
N GLY A 21 19.20 -15.39 15.39
CA GLY A 21 19.58 -14.29 16.26
C GLY A 21 19.08 -12.92 15.80
N ILE A 22 17.94 -12.88 15.09
CA ILE A 22 17.39 -11.61 14.58
C ILE A 22 16.91 -10.76 15.76
N ARG A 23 17.53 -9.60 15.93
CA ARG A 23 17.17 -8.58 16.91
C ARG A 23 17.33 -7.20 16.29
N PHE A 24 16.47 -6.29 16.69
CA PHE A 24 16.57 -4.88 16.36
C PHE A 24 16.91 -4.10 17.63
N ASP A 25 18.08 -3.49 17.67
CA ASP A 25 18.52 -2.62 18.77
C ASP A 25 18.15 -1.15 18.50
N VAL A 26 17.47 -0.89 17.40
CA VAL A 26 16.95 0.41 16.94
C VAL A 26 15.43 0.46 17.04
N PRO A 27 14.80 1.64 17.01
CA PRO A 27 13.33 1.75 16.96
C PRO A 27 12.71 0.97 15.81
N VAL A 28 11.66 0.21 16.11
CA VAL A 28 10.88 -0.56 15.14
C VAL A 28 9.46 0.01 15.05
N ILE A 29 9.03 0.36 13.86
CA ILE A 29 7.65 0.78 13.56
C ILE A 29 6.99 -0.32 12.75
N ILE A 30 5.88 -0.89 13.26
CA ILE A 30 5.09 -1.89 12.51
C ILE A 30 3.80 -1.25 12.03
N VAL A 31 3.51 -1.39 10.72
CA VAL A 31 2.35 -0.78 10.07
C VAL A 31 1.40 -1.85 9.56
N ALA A 32 0.18 -1.91 10.12
CA ALA A 32 -0.93 -2.75 9.68
C ALA A 32 -2.10 -1.90 9.17
N GLY A 33 -3.07 -2.55 8.55
CA GLY A 33 -4.29 -1.93 8.02
C GLY A 33 -4.81 -2.67 6.79
N THR A 34 -5.95 -2.27 6.28
CA THR A 34 -6.45 -2.77 5.00
C THR A 34 -5.82 -1.97 3.86
N ASN A 35 -6.03 -0.66 3.81
CA ASN A 35 -5.46 0.25 2.83
C ASN A 35 -4.57 1.30 3.53
N GLY A 36 -3.65 1.94 2.80
CA GLY A 36 -2.80 3.02 3.31
C GLY A 36 -1.46 2.59 3.92
N LYS A 37 -1.24 1.30 4.20
CA LYS A 37 0.02 0.78 4.80
C LYS A 37 1.26 1.26 4.06
N GLY A 38 1.36 0.92 2.77
CA GLY A 38 2.52 1.28 1.96
C GLY A 38 2.74 2.79 1.86
N SER A 39 1.67 3.59 1.74
CA SER A 39 1.77 5.06 1.74
C SER A 39 2.30 5.60 3.07
N THR A 40 1.80 5.07 4.19
CA THR A 40 2.28 5.44 5.54
C THR A 40 3.75 5.04 5.72
N CYS A 41 4.15 3.84 5.31
CA CYS A 41 5.54 3.39 5.34
C CYS A 41 6.47 4.31 4.51
N ALA A 42 6.06 4.65 3.28
CA ALA A 42 6.84 5.53 2.41
C ALA A 42 6.98 6.95 3.00
N MET A 43 5.91 7.49 3.60
CA MET A 43 5.97 8.79 4.27
C MET A 43 6.87 8.77 5.51
N LEU A 44 6.79 7.71 6.33
CA LEU A 44 7.69 7.50 7.48
C LEU A 44 9.15 7.47 7.01
N GLU A 45 9.45 6.61 6.03
CA GLU A 45 10.80 6.47 5.47
C GLU A 45 11.32 7.80 4.92
N SER A 46 10.51 8.48 4.09
CA SER A 46 10.93 9.75 3.49
C SER A 46 11.21 10.83 4.54
N ILE A 47 10.34 11.00 5.54
CA ILE A 47 10.54 12.00 6.61
C ILE A 47 11.81 11.68 7.44
N LEU A 48 11.99 10.42 7.81
CA LEU A 48 13.14 9.98 8.61
C LEU A 48 14.46 10.18 7.87
N ARG A 49 14.52 9.84 6.58
CA ARG A 49 15.70 10.09 5.73
C ARG A 49 16.03 11.58 5.63
N HIS A 50 15.01 12.43 5.44
CA HIS A 50 15.23 13.89 5.40
C HIS A 50 15.54 14.48 6.78
N ALA A 51 15.33 13.73 7.86
CA ALA A 51 15.82 14.06 9.20
C ALA A 51 17.27 13.59 9.44
N GLY A 52 17.87 12.88 8.48
CA GLY A 52 19.24 12.38 8.55
C GLY A 52 19.38 10.95 9.09
N TYR A 53 18.28 10.24 9.32
CA TYR A 53 18.30 8.84 9.74
C TYR A 53 18.50 7.90 8.56
N ARG A 54 19.32 6.89 8.74
CA ARG A 54 19.43 5.75 7.82
C ARG A 54 18.32 4.75 8.11
N THR A 55 17.43 4.54 7.15
CA THR A 55 16.23 3.74 7.34
C THR A 55 16.36 2.33 6.80
N GLY A 56 15.73 1.36 7.48
CA GLY A 56 15.44 0.03 6.95
C GLY A 56 13.95 -0.12 6.73
N LEU A 57 13.50 -0.50 5.53
CA LEU A 57 12.09 -0.68 5.21
C LEU A 57 11.84 -2.07 4.62
N TYR A 58 10.89 -2.81 5.22
CA TYR A 58 10.26 -3.97 4.61
C TYR A 58 8.86 -3.61 4.16
N GLN A 59 8.63 -3.60 2.85
CA GLN A 59 7.37 -3.21 2.20
C GLN A 59 6.91 -4.29 1.23
N LYS A 60 5.61 -4.45 1.03
CA LYS A 60 5.03 -5.48 0.16
C LYS A 60 3.60 -5.15 -0.31
N PRO A 61 3.17 -5.77 -1.41
CA PRO A 61 4.00 -6.49 -2.36
C PRO A 61 4.86 -5.54 -3.21
N GLU A 62 5.83 -6.10 -3.91
CA GLU A 62 6.58 -5.41 -4.95
C GLU A 62 5.69 -5.09 -6.17
N LEU A 63 6.12 -4.13 -6.98
CA LEU A 63 5.50 -3.84 -8.26
C LEU A 63 6.20 -4.58 -9.41
N VAL A 64 7.51 -4.48 -9.52
CA VAL A 64 8.29 -5.02 -10.64
C VAL A 64 9.35 -6.01 -10.17
N HIS A 65 10.18 -5.62 -9.20
CA HIS A 65 11.32 -6.39 -8.75
C HIS A 65 11.17 -6.82 -7.29
N PHE A 66 11.49 -8.08 -7.00
CA PHE A 66 11.42 -8.64 -5.65
C PHE A 66 12.17 -7.78 -4.60
N ASN A 67 13.29 -7.19 -5.00
CA ASN A 67 14.16 -6.36 -4.16
C ASN A 67 13.48 -5.12 -3.60
N GLU A 68 12.41 -4.62 -4.24
CA GLU A 68 11.60 -3.51 -3.76
C GLU A 68 11.02 -3.78 -2.36
N ARG A 69 10.95 -5.07 -1.96
CA ARG A 69 10.50 -5.46 -0.63
C ARG A 69 11.47 -5.09 0.48
N CYS A 70 12.75 -4.91 0.19
CA CYS A 70 13.79 -4.56 1.16
C CYS A 70 14.50 -3.29 0.70
N LYS A 71 14.32 -2.22 1.46
CA LYS A 71 15.03 -0.97 1.20
C LYS A 71 15.94 -0.62 2.37
N ILE A 72 17.13 -0.15 2.06
CA ILE A 72 18.06 0.45 3.02
C ILE A 72 18.33 1.87 2.53
N ASP A 73 18.08 2.83 3.38
CA ASP A 73 18.22 4.26 3.08
C ASP A 73 17.47 4.69 1.80
N GLY A 74 16.23 4.19 1.63
CA GLY A 74 15.32 4.50 0.54
C GLY A 74 15.62 3.80 -0.79
N ALA A 75 16.72 3.05 -0.90
CA ALA A 75 17.07 2.29 -2.08
C ALA A 75 16.76 0.80 -1.91
N ALA A 76 16.16 0.16 -2.92
CA ALA A 76 16.03 -1.29 -2.95
C ALA A 76 17.43 -1.93 -2.96
N VAL A 77 17.60 -2.97 -2.16
CA VAL A 77 18.89 -3.67 -2.08
C VAL A 77 19.10 -4.58 -3.29
N ASP A 78 20.35 -4.84 -3.65
CA ASP A 78 20.70 -5.76 -4.73
C ASP A 78 20.57 -7.23 -4.31
N ASP A 79 20.47 -8.15 -5.29
CA ASP A 79 20.44 -9.59 -5.06
C ASP A 79 21.63 -10.06 -4.22
N ALA A 80 22.82 -9.51 -4.47
CA ALA A 80 24.04 -9.84 -3.73
C ALA A 80 23.92 -9.57 -2.22
N VAL A 81 23.08 -8.60 -1.83
CA VAL A 81 22.78 -8.32 -0.42
C VAL A 81 21.80 -9.32 0.15
N LEU A 82 20.76 -9.71 -0.61
CA LEU A 82 19.68 -10.59 -0.11
C LEU A 82 20.08 -12.07 -0.09
N LEU A 83 20.78 -12.58 -1.10
CA LEU A 83 21.10 -13.99 -1.26
C LEU A 83 21.75 -14.63 -0.01
N PRO A 84 22.76 -14.02 0.66
CA PRO A 84 23.34 -14.60 1.88
C PRO A 84 22.33 -14.75 3.02
N HIS A 85 21.29 -13.88 3.06
CA HIS A 85 20.24 -13.96 4.08
C HIS A 85 19.27 -15.11 3.81
N PHE A 86 18.89 -15.33 2.56
CA PHE A 86 18.11 -16.50 2.15
C PHE A 86 18.84 -17.80 2.48
N GLU A 87 20.13 -17.89 2.17
CA GLU A 87 20.96 -19.05 2.53
C GLU A 87 21.04 -19.26 4.06
N ALA A 88 21.13 -18.18 4.82
CA ALA A 88 21.15 -18.26 6.28
C ALA A 88 19.83 -18.81 6.83
N VAL A 89 18.68 -18.35 6.30
CA VAL A 89 17.36 -18.89 6.67
C VAL A 89 17.27 -20.37 6.32
N GLU A 90 17.71 -20.78 5.12
CA GLU A 90 17.70 -22.18 4.69
C GLU A 90 18.52 -23.07 5.64
N ARG A 91 19.70 -22.64 6.06
CA ARG A 91 20.51 -23.36 7.03
C ARG A 91 19.87 -23.40 8.43
N ALA A 92 19.35 -22.25 8.90
CA ALA A 92 18.84 -22.14 10.26
C ALA A 92 17.50 -22.88 10.46
N ARG A 93 16.61 -22.91 9.45
CA ARG A 93 15.33 -23.59 9.59
C ARG A 93 15.43 -25.10 9.79
N GLY A 94 16.49 -25.74 9.33
CA GLY A 94 16.69 -27.20 9.44
C GLY A 94 15.46 -27.98 8.91
N ALA A 95 14.84 -28.77 9.77
CA ALA A 95 13.63 -29.52 9.45
C ALA A 95 12.33 -28.68 9.50
N THR A 96 12.38 -27.46 10.03
CA THR A 96 11.19 -26.57 10.10
C THR A 96 10.78 -26.16 8.69
N THR A 97 9.53 -26.46 8.33
CA THR A 97 8.97 -26.01 7.05
C THR A 97 8.50 -24.56 7.15
N LEU A 98 8.82 -23.74 6.16
CA LEU A 98 8.39 -22.34 6.08
C LEU A 98 7.59 -22.12 4.80
N THR A 99 6.53 -21.33 4.88
CA THR A 99 5.88 -20.76 3.68
C THR A 99 6.84 -19.80 3.00
N GLN A 100 6.61 -19.53 1.72
CA GLN A 100 7.42 -18.53 0.99
C GLN A 100 7.41 -17.17 1.70
N PHE A 101 6.27 -16.79 2.28
CA PHE A 101 6.12 -15.53 2.99
C PHE A 101 6.97 -15.49 4.26
N GLU A 102 6.90 -16.53 5.11
CA GLU A 102 7.72 -16.64 6.33
C GLU A 102 9.21 -16.63 5.99
N PHE A 103 9.61 -17.40 4.98
CA PHE A 103 10.99 -17.49 4.53
C PHE A 103 11.54 -16.13 4.07
N THR A 104 10.76 -15.42 3.23
CA THR A 104 11.10 -14.09 2.74
C THR A 104 11.19 -13.06 3.87
N THR A 105 10.21 -13.06 4.78
CA THR A 105 10.18 -12.13 5.92
C THR A 105 11.41 -12.32 6.80
N LEU A 106 11.79 -13.56 7.10
CA LEU A 106 12.98 -13.86 7.90
C LEU A 106 14.27 -13.41 7.23
N ALA A 107 14.42 -13.63 5.92
CA ALA A 107 15.59 -13.20 5.18
C ALA A 107 15.74 -11.67 5.18
N ILE A 108 14.65 -10.95 4.90
CA ILE A 108 14.66 -9.48 4.89
C ILE A 108 14.85 -8.93 6.32
N ALA A 109 14.14 -9.46 7.32
CA ALA A 109 14.34 -9.04 8.70
C ALA A 109 15.79 -9.24 9.17
N ARG A 110 16.41 -10.35 8.77
CA ARG A 110 17.84 -10.58 9.04
C ARG A 110 18.73 -9.57 8.32
N ALA A 111 18.43 -9.26 7.05
CA ALA A 111 19.17 -8.24 6.30
C ALA A 111 19.12 -6.89 7.03
N LEU A 112 17.91 -6.47 7.41
CA LEU A 112 17.70 -5.20 8.11
C LEU A 112 18.32 -5.19 9.53
N SER A 113 18.33 -6.33 10.25
CA SER A 113 18.90 -6.41 11.59
C SER A 113 20.44 -6.35 11.61
N LEU A 114 21.06 -6.65 10.49
CA LEU A 114 22.54 -6.59 10.33
C LEU A 114 22.98 -5.34 9.56
N ALA A 115 22.04 -4.58 9.00
CA ALA A 115 22.34 -3.31 8.38
C ALA A 115 22.56 -2.23 9.45
N GLU A 116 23.48 -1.32 9.17
CA GLU A 116 23.72 -0.15 10.01
C GLU A 116 22.62 0.89 9.79
N VAL A 117 21.40 0.63 10.29
CA VAL A 117 20.25 1.53 10.20
C VAL A 117 19.90 2.12 11.56
N ASP A 118 19.28 3.29 11.58
CA ASP A 118 18.86 4.00 12.80
C ASP A 118 17.42 3.68 13.19
N VAL A 119 16.62 3.18 12.26
CA VAL A 119 15.20 2.84 12.43
C VAL A 119 14.76 1.81 11.41
N VAL A 120 13.86 0.91 11.84
CA VAL A 120 13.26 -0.11 10.97
C VAL A 120 11.76 0.08 10.88
N ILE A 121 11.24 0.00 9.65
CA ILE A 121 9.81 0.09 9.35
C ILE A 121 9.39 -1.25 8.72
N LEU A 122 8.41 -1.92 9.32
CA LEU A 122 7.93 -3.22 8.88
C LEU A 122 6.45 -3.12 8.48
N GLU A 123 6.15 -3.34 7.21
CA GLU A 123 4.76 -3.43 6.73
C GLU A 123 4.20 -4.83 6.98
N VAL A 124 3.00 -4.92 7.57
CA VAL A 124 2.23 -6.17 7.70
C VAL A 124 1.68 -6.59 6.34
N GLY A 125 1.82 -7.85 5.97
CA GLY A 125 1.27 -8.38 4.72
C GLY A 125 -0.23 -8.56 4.79
N MET A 126 -0.70 -9.31 5.78
CA MET A 126 -2.11 -9.61 5.96
C MET A 126 -2.45 -9.80 7.45
N GLY A 127 -3.58 -9.22 7.89
CA GLY A 127 -3.99 -9.32 9.28
C GLY A 127 -3.06 -8.56 10.22
N GLY A 128 -2.46 -9.24 11.14
CA GLY A 128 -1.51 -8.77 12.14
C GLY A 128 -1.06 -9.88 13.07
N ARG A 129 -2.01 -10.56 13.72
CA ARG A 129 -1.75 -11.61 14.72
C ARG A 129 -0.71 -12.64 14.27
N TYR A 130 -0.92 -13.22 13.10
CA TYR A 130 -0.11 -14.32 12.56
C TYR A 130 0.80 -13.87 11.41
N ASP A 131 0.87 -12.58 11.13
CA ASP A 131 1.82 -12.09 10.14
C ASP A 131 3.25 -12.24 10.65
N SER A 132 4.16 -12.68 9.79
CA SER A 132 5.54 -12.96 10.15
C SER A 132 6.29 -11.75 10.74
N VAL A 133 5.91 -10.51 10.39
CA VAL A 133 6.53 -9.33 11.01
C VAL A 133 6.14 -9.15 12.48
N ASN A 134 5.02 -9.75 12.92
CA ASN A 134 4.61 -9.72 14.32
C ASN A 134 5.48 -10.60 15.24
N ALA A 135 6.40 -11.37 14.66
CA ALA A 135 7.45 -12.06 15.43
C ALA A 135 8.46 -11.09 16.07
N PHE A 136 8.46 -9.83 15.66
CA PHE A 136 9.34 -8.77 16.16
C PHE A 136 8.55 -7.77 16.99
N ASP A 137 9.14 -7.30 18.09
CA ASP A 137 8.51 -6.31 18.94
C ASP A 137 8.62 -4.91 18.32
N SER A 138 7.50 -4.17 18.35
CA SER A 138 7.43 -2.80 17.87
C SER A 138 7.61 -1.80 19.01
N ASP A 139 8.31 -0.70 18.73
CA ASP A 139 8.33 0.49 19.59
C ASP A 139 7.14 1.40 19.34
N CYS A 140 6.56 1.34 18.14
CA CYS A 140 5.32 1.98 17.78
C CYS A 140 4.56 1.13 16.74
N ALA A 141 3.30 0.86 17.01
CA ALA A 141 2.39 0.26 16.04
C ALA A 141 1.57 1.34 15.33
N VAL A 142 1.30 1.14 14.03
CA VAL A 142 0.39 2.01 13.27
C VAL A 142 -0.67 1.14 12.63
N ILE A 143 -1.94 1.44 12.88
CA ILE A 143 -3.09 0.83 12.22
C ILE A 143 -3.72 1.89 11.32
N THR A 144 -3.64 1.66 10.02
CA THR A 144 -4.23 2.53 9.00
C THR A 144 -5.73 2.25 8.87
N SER A 145 -6.36 2.42 7.72
CA SER A 145 -7.78 2.12 7.57
C SER A 145 -8.07 0.62 7.71
N ILE A 146 -9.25 0.29 8.27
CA ILE A 146 -9.76 -1.08 8.41
C ILE A 146 -11.03 -1.19 7.58
N ASP A 147 -11.05 -2.14 6.64
CA ASP A 147 -12.21 -2.43 5.81
C ASP A 147 -12.23 -3.91 5.42
N LEU A 148 -13.27 -4.33 4.71
CA LEU A 148 -13.44 -5.70 4.26
C LEU A 148 -12.42 -6.04 3.17
N ASP A 149 -11.51 -6.93 3.49
CA ASP A 149 -10.56 -7.55 2.57
C ASP A 149 -10.07 -8.86 3.17
N HIS A 150 -9.69 -9.83 2.34
CA HIS A 150 -9.22 -11.14 2.78
C HIS A 150 -10.17 -11.85 3.74
N MET A 151 -11.49 -11.68 3.58
CA MET A 151 -12.53 -12.16 4.52
C MET A 151 -12.45 -13.66 4.79
N GLN A 152 -12.02 -14.45 3.81
CA GLN A 152 -11.79 -15.90 3.95
C GLN A 152 -10.71 -16.27 4.99
N TRP A 153 -9.85 -15.29 5.40
CA TRP A 153 -8.75 -15.49 6.33
C TRP A 153 -8.90 -14.70 7.62
N LEU A 154 -9.42 -13.48 7.52
CA LEU A 154 -9.44 -12.51 8.63
C LEU A 154 -10.81 -12.40 9.30
N GLY A 155 -11.86 -12.95 8.68
CA GLY A 155 -13.22 -12.89 9.20
C GLY A 155 -14.17 -12.06 8.34
N PRO A 156 -15.48 -12.15 8.63
CA PRO A 156 -16.54 -11.64 7.75
C PRO A 156 -16.84 -10.16 7.92
N ASP A 157 -16.31 -9.50 8.94
CA ASP A 157 -16.66 -8.13 9.30
C ASP A 157 -15.45 -7.30 9.78
N ARG A 158 -15.66 -5.98 9.91
CA ARG A 158 -14.62 -5.04 10.32
C ARG A 158 -14.14 -5.27 11.76
N GLU A 159 -14.99 -5.81 12.65
CA GLU A 159 -14.63 -6.07 14.05
C GLU A 159 -13.61 -7.20 14.15
N THR A 160 -13.86 -8.31 13.45
CA THR A 160 -12.93 -9.45 13.41
C THR A 160 -11.64 -9.10 12.70
N ILE A 161 -11.71 -8.42 11.55
CA ILE A 161 -10.53 -7.94 10.80
C ILE A 161 -9.72 -6.95 11.64
N GLY A 162 -10.40 -6.05 12.34
CA GLY A 162 -9.78 -5.07 13.25
C GLY A 162 -9.03 -5.74 14.39
N LEU A 163 -9.63 -6.72 15.04
CA LEU A 163 -9.01 -7.46 16.13
C LEU A 163 -7.75 -8.22 15.68
N GLU A 164 -7.76 -8.80 14.48
CA GLU A 164 -6.56 -9.44 13.91
C GLU A 164 -5.42 -8.44 13.68
N LYS A 165 -5.76 -7.22 13.22
CA LYS A 165 -4.77 -6.15 13.01
C LYS A 165 -4.26 -5.57 14.33
N ALA A 166 -5.11 -5.45 15.33
CA ALA A 166 -4.77 -4.91 16.64
C ALA A 166 -3.69 -5.73 17.37
N GLN A 167 -3.50 -7.00 17.01
CA GLN A 167 -2.49 -7.87 17.65
C GLN A 167 -1.02 -7.46 17.42
N ILE A 168 -0.76 -6.45 16.61
CA ILE A 168 0.58 -5.85 16.48
C ILE A 168 0.89 -4.87 17.62
N MET A 169 -0.09 -4.48 18.43
CA MET A 169 0.08 -3.62 19.59
C MET A 169 0.95 -4.29 20.66
N ARG A 170 1.63 -3.49 21.46
CA ARG A 170 2.43 -3.95 22.62
C ARG A 170 2.03 -3.17 23.87
N PRO A 171 2.02 -3.82 25.06
CA PRO A 171 1.75 -3.15 26.33
C PRO A 171 2.69 -1.96 26.57
N GLY A 172 2.15 -0.82 26.99
CA GLY A 172 2.91 0.39 27.28
C GLY A 172 3.58 1.07 26.08
N ARG A 173 3.37 0.55 24.85
CA ARG A 173 3.92 1.15 23.62
C ARG A 173 2.85 1.95 22.86
N PRO A 174 3.24 3.01 22.15
CA PRO A 174 2.33 3.76 21.31
C PRO A 174 1.69 2.90 20.22
N CYS A 175 0.39 3.05 20.05
CA CYS A 175 -0.34 2.55 18.88
C CYS A 175 -1.15 3.67 18.25
N VAL A 176 -0.76 4.07 17.04
CA VAL A 176 -1.45 5.08 16.24
C VAL A 176 -2.56 4.42 15.43
N ILE A 177 -3.79 4.88 15.62
CA ILE A 177 -4.97 4.41 14.89
C ILE A 177 -5.45 5.55 14.00
N SER A 178 -5.22 5.41 12.70
CA SER A 178 -5.54 6.41 11.67
C SER A 178 -6.91 6.17 11.01
N ASP A 179 -7.63 5.12 11.39
CA ASP A 179 -9.00 4.93 10.93
C ASP A 179 -9.91 5.94 11.63
N PRO A 180 -10.68 6.78 10.89
CA PRO A 180 -11.59 7.75 11.51
C PRO A 180 -12.76 7.11 12.26
N LEU A 181 -13.12 5.88 11.89
CA LEU A 181 -14.18 5.09 12.49
C LEU A 181 -13.65 3.69 12.83
N PRO A 182 -12.69 3.59 13.77
CA PRO A 182 -12.07 2.32 14.07
C PRO A 182 -13.08 1.35 14.69
N PRO A 183 -13.00 0.04 14.38
CA PRO A 183 -13.80 -0.97 15.07
C PRO A 183 -13.57 -0.93 16.58
N ASP A 184 -14.63 -1.17 17.35
CA ASP A 184 -14.57 -1.21 18.82
C ASP A 184 -13.59 -2.28 19.33
N SER A 185 -13.46 -3.38 18.63
CA SER A 185 -12.50 -4.46 18.94
C SER A 185 -11.06 -3.98 18.99
N VAL A 186 -10.68 -3.01 18.15
CA VAL A 186 -9.33 -2.44 18.11
C VAL A 186 -9.07 -1.62 19.37
N ILE A 187 -10.03 -0.78 19.75
CA ILE A 187 -9.92 0.07 20.94
C ILE A 187 -9.87 -0.79 22.20
N ARG A 188 -10.85 -1.71 22.35
CA ARG A 188 -10.93 -2.61 23.50
C ARG A 188 -9.68 -3.48 23.65
N HIS A 189 -9.11 -3.96 22.55
CA HIS A 189 -7.88 -4.72 22.62
C HIS A 189 -6.70 -3.88 23.13
N GLY A 190 -6.54 -2.67 22.61
CA GLY A 190 -5.47 -1.77 23.05
C GLY A 190 -5.59 -1.37 24.52
N GLU A 191 -6.81 -1.07 24.99
CA GLU A 191 -7.10 -0.79 26.40
C GLU A 191 -6.83 -2.03 27.28
N PHE A 192 -7.26 -3.22 26.84
CA PHE A 192 -7.06 -4.47 27.57
C PHE A 192 -5.59 -4.79 27.82
N ILE A 193 -4.73 -4.58 26.81
CA ILE A 193 -3.29 -4.84 26.96
C ILE A 193 -2.51 -3.65 27.53
N GLY A 194 -3.15 -2.51 27.75
CA GLY A 194 -2.51 -1.29 28.24
C GLY A 194 -1.58 -0.62 27.22
N ALA A 195 -1.92 -0.64 25.93
CA ALA A 195 -1.20 0.11 24.90
C ALA A 195 -1.49 1.62 25.04
N ASP A 196 -0.53 2.48 24.65
CA ASP A 196 -0.75 3.93 24.58
C ASP A 196 -1.45 4.28 23.26
N LEU A 197 -2.78 4.37 23.29
CA LEU A 197 -3.60 4.59 22.11
C LEU A 197 -3.58 6.05 21.66
N TRP A 198 -3.25 6.28 20.39
CA TRP A 198 -3.30 7.56 19.69
C TRP A 198 -4.37 7.49 18.59
N LEU A 199 -5.52 8.09 18.83
CA LEU A 199 -6.68 8.03 17.93
C LEU A 199 -6.78 9.32 17.09
N VAL A 200 -6.95 9.16 15.79
CA VAL A 200 -7.26 10.29 14.91
C VAL A 200 -8.59 10.93 15.34
N GLY A 201 -8.65 12.25 15.32
CA GLY A 201 -9.82 13.03 15.79
C GLY A 201 -9.89 13.23 17.30
N ARG A 202 -9.11 12.48 18.11
CA ARG A 202 -9.04 12.65 19.57
C ARG A 202 -7.65 13.10 20.03
N ASP A 203 -6.61 12.37 19.68
CA ASP A 203 -5.24 12.59 20.14
C ASP A 203 -4.38 13.32 19.10
N PHE A 204 -4.74 13.21 17.85
CA PHE A 204 -4.14 13.93 16.74
C PHE A 204 -5.15 14.15 15.60
N GLY A 205 -4.86 15.11 14.74
CA GLY A 205 -5.72 15.42 13.62
C GLY A 205 -5.04 16.30 12.59
N HIS A 206 -5.75 16.53 11.50
CA HIS A 206 -5.32 17.41 10.43
C HIS A 206 -6.50 18.24 9.92
N GLU A 207 -6.19 19.42 9.44
CA GLU A 207 -7.12 20.29 8.72
C GLU A 207 -6.41 20.87 7.51
N GLY A 208 -7.11 21.03 6.41
CA GLY A 208 -6.54 21.57 5.18
C GLY A 208 -7.52 22.40 4.37
N ASP A 209 -6.99 23.29 3.55
CA ASP A 209 -7.70 24.03 2.51
C ASP A 209 -7.23 23.54 1.11
N ARG A 210 -7.41 24.35 0.06
CA ARG A 210 -7.00 23.97 -1.31
C ARG A 210 -5.49 24.06 -1.55
N GLN A 211 -4.71 24.70 -0.68
CA GLN A 211 -3.30 25.02 -0.89
C GLN A 211 -2.39 24.38 0.13
N GLN A 212 -2.82 24.30 1.39
CA GLN A 212 -2.00 23.86 2.51
C GLN A 212 -2.83 23.14 3.56
N TRP A 213 -2.15 22.43 4.45
CA TRP A 213 -2.76 21.76 5.56
C TRP A 213 -1.96 21.97 6.86
N ARG A 214 -2.57 21.69 7.98
CA ARG A 214 -1.94 21.68 9.31
C ARG A 214 -2.18 20.34 9.97
N TRP A 215 -1.28 19.99 10.84
CA TRP A 215 -1.38 18.82 11.68
C TRP A 215 -1.12 19.20 13.15
N GLU A 216 -1.86 18.59 14.08
CA GLU A 216 -1.57 18.68 15.50
C GLU A 216 -1.82 17.35 16.21
N GLY A 217 -1.04 17.08 17.27
CA GLY A 217 -1.19 15.90 18.10
C GLY A 217 -0.28 15.95 19.32
N ARG A 218 -0.85 15.68 20.50
CA ARG A 218 -0.20 15.60 21.82
C ARG A 218 0.97 16.55 22.04
N GLY A 219 0.68 17.85 21.94
CA GLY A 219 1.65 18.93 22.20
C GLY A 219 2.60 19.24 21.05
N ARG A 220 2.40 18.70 19.87
CA ARG A 220 3.14 19.02 18.65
C ARG A 220 2.20 19.60 17.60
N ARG A 221 2.69 20.59 16.84
CA ARG A 221 1.93 21.19 15.74
C ARG A 221 2.85 21.48 14.56
N TYR A 222 2.36 21.20 13.36
CA TYR A 222 2.97 21.59 12.09
C TYR A 222 1.95 22.40 11.30
N ASN A 223 2.29 23.64 10.97
CA ASN A 223 1.44 24.55 10.19
C ASN A 223 2.02 24.75 8.79
N ALA A 224 1.16 25.19 7.87
CA ALA A 224 1.53 25.53 6.49
C ALA A 224 2.33 24.39 5.81
N LEU A 225 1.83 23.17 5.94
CA LEU A 225 2.37 22.02 5.22
C LEU A 225 1.82 22.03 3.78
N ALA A 226 2.69 21.84 2.79
CA ALA A 226 2.26 21.50 1.46
C ALA A 226 1.65 20.08 1.45
N TYR A 227 0.70 19.83 0.55
CA TYR A 227 0.15 18.49 0.38
C TYR A 227 1.27 17.48 0.06
N PRO A 228 1.18 16.24 0.56
CA PRO A 228 2.15 15.20 0.21
C PRO A 228 2.25 15.01 -1.30
N ALA A 229 3.44 14.67 -1.79
CA ALA A 229 3.65 14.33 -3.20
C ALA A 229 2.80 13.13 -3.64
N LEU A 230 2.52 12.20 -2.72
CA LEU A 230 1.52 11.16 -2.95
C LEU A 230 0.13 11.78 -3.01
N ARG A 231 -0.53 11.64 -4.16
CA ARG A 231 -1.83 12.23 -4.41
C ARG A 231 -2.96 11.31 -3.99
N GLY A 232 -4.11 11.89 -3.65
CA GLY A 232 -5.35 11.18 -3.37
C GLY A 232 -5.95 11.53 -2.01
N ALA A 233 -7.28 11.34 -1.90
CA ALA A 233 -8.11 11.77 -0.76
C ALA A 233 -7.63 11.21 0.59
N ASN A 234 -7.07 9.99 0.61
CA ASN A 234 -6.64 9.33 1.85
C ASN A 234 -5.19 9.67 2.25
N GLN A 235 -4.45 10.45 1.45
CA GLN A 235 -3.03 10.66 1.73
C GLN A 235 -2.79 11.60 2.92
N LEU A 236 -3.71 12.52 3.20
CA LEU A 236 -3.62 13.35 4.41
C LEU A 236 -3.78 12.54 5.69
N ILE A 237 -4.70 11.58 5.70
CA ILE A 237 -4.87 10.71 6.86
C ILE A 237 -3.69 9.76 7.05
N ASN A 238 -3.09 9.25 5.96
CA ASN A 238 -1.86 8.45 6.01
C ASN A 238 -0.69 9.30 6.54
N ALA A 239 -0.51 10.53 6.03
CA ALA A 239 0.49 11.47 6.52
C ALA A 239 0.26 11.84 7.99
N SER A 240 -1.00 12.04 8.38
CA SER A 240 -1.38 12.36 9.76
C SER A 240 -0.98 11.23 10.72
N GLY A 241 -1.23 9.98 10.32
CA GLY A 241 -0.80 8.80 11.09
C GLY A 241 0.73 8.66 11.17
N ALA A 242 1.44 8.91 10.06
CA ALA A 242 2.90 8.91 10.06
C ALA A 242 3.47 9.97 11.01
N LEU A 243 2.92 11.20 11.01
CA LEU A 243 3.33 12.28 11.93
C LEU A 243 3.01 11.94 13.39
N ALA A 244 1.89 11.27 13.66
CA ALA A 244 1.55 10.80 15.00
C ALA A 244 2.56 9.77 15.51
N ALA A 245 2.95 8.78 14.69
CA ALA A 245 3.96 7.78 15.04
C ALA A 245 5.33 8.42 15.32
N LEU A 246 5.77 9.34 14.47
CA LEU A 246 7.03 10.07 14.68
C LEU A 246 6.98 10.99 15.90
N THR A 247 5.81 11.56 16.22
CA THR A 247 5.62 12.36 17.42
C THR A 247 5.64 11.49 18.68
N ALA A 248 5.07 10.28 18.62
CA ALA A 248 5.12 9.32 19.72
C ALA A 248 6.55 8.83 20.00
N LEU A 249 7.39 8.75 18.97
CA LEU A 249 8.80 8.33 19.08
C LEU A 249 9.81 9.50 19.19
N ARG A 250 9.35 10.74 19.41
CA ARG A 250 10.18 11.96 19.35
C ARG A 250 11.41 11.95 20.29
N ASP A 251 11.34 11.23 21.40
CA ASP A 251 12.43 11.16 22.36
C ASP A 251 13.57 10.23 21.86
N ARG A 252 13.26 9.30 20.98
CA ARG A 252 14.24 8.38 20.35
C ARG A 252 14.59 8.81 18.93
N LEU A 253 13.64 9.41 18.20
CA LEU A 253 13.76 9.85 16.80
C LEU A 253 13.32 11.32 16.69
N PRO A 254 14.09 12.28 17.23
CA PRO A 254 13.77 13.71 17.07
C PRO A 254 13.81 14.13 15.60
N ILE A 255 12.74 14.77 15.13
CA ILE A 255 12.62 15.29 13.77
C ILE A 255 12.34 16.79 13.75
N THR A 256 12.87 17.49 12.76
CA THR A 256 12.59 18.92 12.54
C THR A 256 11.34 19.13 11.69
N ALA A 257 10.73 20.31 11.81
CA ALA A 257 9.62 20.67 10.92
C ALA A 257 10.04 20.73 9.44
N GLN A 258 11.32 21.04 9.18
CA GLN A 258 11.84 21.06 7.81
C GLN A 258 11.93 19.62 7.24
N ALA A 259 12.38 18.64 8.02
CA ALA A 259 12.40 17.25 7.60
C ALA A 259 10.98 16.73 7.27
N VAL A 260 9.98 17.14 8.05
CA VAL A 260 8.57 16.82 7.75
C VAL A 260 8.13 17.42 6.42
N ARG A 261 8.39 18.71 6.19
CA ARG A 261 8.01 19.39 4.94
C ARG A 261 8.68 18.75 3.73
N THR A 262 9.99 18.55 3.81
CA THR A 262 10.76 17.98 2.70
C THR A 262 10.38 16.52 2.45
N GLY A 263 10.27 15.73 3.50
CA GLY A 263 9.92 14.31 3.39
C GLY A 263 8.53 14.09 2.78
N LEU A 264 7.53 14.89 3.17
CA LEU A 264 6.20 14.80 2.57
C LEU A 264 6.16 15.32 1.12
N ALA A 265 6.93 16.36 0.80
CA ALA A 265 6.98 16.93 -0.53
C ALA A 265 7.73 16.05 -1.55
N LEU A 266 8.66 15.22 -1.08
CA LEU A 266 9.50 14.36 -1.91
C LEU A 266 9.21 12.87 -1.78
N VAL A 267 8.16 12.47 -1.05
CA VAL A 267 7.78 11.07 -0.93
C VAL A 267 7.36 10.48 -2.28
N GLU A 268 7.94 9.34 -2.62
CA GLU A 268 7.61 8.61 -3.83
C GLU A 268 7.12 7.20 -3.50
N LEU A 269 6.04 6.80 -4.15
CA LEU A 269 5.53 5.44 -4.12
C LEU A 269 4.80 5.14 -5.43
N PRO A 270 5.43 4.43 -6.36
CA PRO A 270 4.82 4.09 -7.63
C PRO A 270 3.49 3.34 -7.47
N GLY A 271 2.57 3.54 -8.41
CA GLY A 271 1.28 2.87 -8.43
C GLY A 271 0.30 3.32 -7.33
N ARG A 272 0.46 4.50 -6.76
CA ARG A 272 -0.50 5.13 -5.83
C ARG A 272 -0.97 6.45 -6.41
N PHE A 273 -2.05 6.37 -7.17
CA PHE A 273 -2.57 7.49 -7.97
C PHE A 273 -1.44 8.25 -8.67
N GLN A 274 -0.54 7.47 -9.26
CA GLN A 274 0.62 8.00 -9.97
C GLN A 274 0.18 8.56 -11.31
N ILE A 275 0.32 9.87 -11.47
CA ILE A 275 0.04 10.55 -12.74
C ILE A 275 1.32 10.56 -13.56
N VAL A 276 1.29 9.94 -14.73
CA VAL A 276 2.35 9.99 -15.72
C VAL A 276 1.95 11.05 -16.74
N PRO A 277 2.66 12.19 -16.79
CA PRO A 277 2.34 13.25 -17.74
C PRO A 277 2.46 12.77 -19.18
N GLY A 278 1.51 13.18 -20.02
CA GLY A 278 1.49 12.83 -21.44
C GLY A 278 0.16 13.19 -22.09
N GLN A 279 0.01 12.83 -23.36
CA GLN A 279 -1.21 12.97 -24.14
C GLN A 279 -1.49 11.63 -24.84
N PRO A 280 -2.45 10.83 -24.34
CA PRO A 280 -3.30 11.05 -23.16
C PRO A 280 -2.56 10.98 -21.81
N THR A 281 -3.18 11.54 -20.78
CA THR A 281 -2.67 11.40 -19.39
C THR A 281 -2.85 9.96 -18.91
N LEU A 282 -1.82 9.36 -18.31
CA LEU A 282 -1.89 8.01 -17.75
C LEU A 282 -1.91 8.07 -16.22
N VAL A 283 -2.86 7.35 -15.62
CA VAL A 283 -2.98 7.20 -14.17
C VAL A 283 -2.75 5.74 -13.79
N LEU A 284 -1.81 5.48 -12.87
CA LEU A 284 -1.49 4.15 -12.36
C LEU A 284 -1.91 4.05 -10.90
N ASP A 285 -2.77 3.09 -10.56
CA ASP A 285 -3.19 2.84 -9.18
C ASP A 285 -3.40 1.36 -8.91
N VAL A 286 -2.87 0.86 -7.79
CA VAL A 286 -3.02 -0.55 -7.40
C VAL A 286 -4.34 -0.84 -6.65
N ALA A 287 -5.31 0.05 -6.67
CA ALA A 287 -6.62 -0.13 -6.06
C ALA A 287 -7.27 -1.43 -6.55
N HIS A 288 -7.74 -2.27 -5.60
CA HIS A 288 -8.22 -3.62 -5.90
C HIS A 288 -9.33 -4.13 -4.96
N ASN A 289 -9.83 -3.27 -4.07
CA ASN A 289 -10.99 -3.54 -3.21
C ASN A 289 -11.95 -2.35 -3.22
N ALA A 290 -13.17 -2.54 -2.75
CA ALA A 290 -14.24 -1.54 -2.85
C ALA A 290 -13.84 -0.17 -2.25
N GLN A 291 -13.12 -0.15 -1.11
CA GLN A 291 -12.68 1.10 -0.46
C GLN A 291 -11.60 1.82 -1.29
N SER A 292 -10.55 1.10 -1.72
CA SER A 292 -9.46 1.71 -2.50
C SER A 292 -9.94 2.18 -3.88
N VAL A 293 -10.87 1.46 -4.50
CA VAL A 293 -11.48 1.86 -5.77
C VAL A 293 -12.41 3.06 -5.60
N ALA A 294 -13.14 3.16 -4.49
CA ALA A 294 -13.92 4.36 -4.18
C ALA A 294 -13.02 5.60 -4.05
N ALA A 295 -11.86 5.46 -3.39
CA ALA A 295 -10.87 6.53 -3.31
C ALA A 295 -10.29 6.89 -4.70
N LEU A 296 -9.99 5.88 -5.53
CA LEU A 296 -9.53 6.09 -6.91
C LEU A 296 -10.58 6.87 -7.73
N ALA A 297 -11.85 6.49 -7.63
CA ALA A 297 -12.94 7.18 -8.33
C ALA A 297 -13.03 8.67 -7.94
N VAL A 298 -12.98 8.98 -6.64
CA VAL A 298 -12.95 10.36 -6.14
C VAL A 298 -11.74 11.12 -6.67
N ASN A 299 -10.56 10.50 -6.69
CA ASN A 299 -9.35 11.14 -7.18
C ASN A 299 -9.41 11.43 -8.69
N LEU A 300 -9.96 10.50 -9.47
CA LEU A 300 -10.17 10.69 -10.91
C LEU A 300 -11.16 11.84 -11.19
N ASP A 301 -12.25 11.93 -10.42
CA ASP A 301 -13.24 13.00 -10.54
C ASP A 301 -12.62 14.39 -10.23
N GLN A 302 -11.69 14.44 -9.26
CA GLN A 302 -10.97 15.66 -8.88
C GLN A 302 -9.88 16.11 -9.87
N MET A 303 -9.50 15.28 -10.84
CA MET A 303 -8.50 15.66 -11.86
C MET A 303 -8.99 16.72 -12.86
N GLY A 304 -10.26 17.04 -12.86
CA GLY A 304 -10.87 17.91 -13.84
C GLY A 304 -11.45 17.14 -15.03
N PHE A 305 -11.86 17.88 -16.06
CA PHE A 305 -12.55 17.31 -17.21
C PHE A 305 -11.59 16.59 -18.16
N HIS A 306 -11.93 15.35 -18.48
CA HIS A 306 -11.36 14.56 -19.57
C HIS A 306 -12.51 14.01 -20.43
N PRO A 307 -12.44 14.12 -21.75
CA PRO A 307 -13.53 13.69 -22.64
C PRO A 307 -13.87 12.20 -22.45
N ARG A 308 -12.86 11.34 -22.33
CA ARG A 308 -13.02 9.91 -22.14
C ARG A 308 -12.01 9.37 -21.10
N THR A 309 -12.38 8.27 -20.47
CA THR A 309 -11.54 7.54 -19.52
C THR A 309 -11.52 6.05 -19.86
N PRO A 310 -10.67 5.58 -20.80
CA PRO A 310 -10.37 4.16 -20.93
C PRO A 310 -9.73 3.59 -19.68
N ALA A 311 -10.10 2.35 -19.29
CA ALA A 311 -9.57 1.66 -18.12
C ALA A 311 -8.92 0.34 -18.50
N VAL A 312 -7.66 0.14 -18.13
CA VAL A 312 -6.97 -1.15 -18.15
C VAL A 312 -7.17 -1.82 -16.79
N PHE A 313 -7.83 -2.97 -16.78
CA PHE A 313 -8.23 -3.62 -15.54
C PHE A 313 -7.92 -5.11 -15.50
N GLY A 314 -7.17 -5.52 -14.49
CA GLY A 314 -6.89 -6.91 -14.15
C GLY A 314 -6.86 -7.08 -12.64
N VAL A 315 -7.53 -8.11 -12.11
CA VAL A 315 -7.74 -8.27 -10.67
C VAL A 315 -7.71 -9.75 -10.25
N MET A 316 -7.45 -10.01 -8.96
CA MET A 316 -7.55 -11.37 -8.39
C MET A 316 -9.01 -11.78 -8.25
N ARG A 317 -9.31 -13.08 -8.48
CA ARG A 317 -10.66 -13.65 -8.46
C ARG A 317 -11.35 -13.55 -7.09
N ASP A 318 -10.56 -13.49 -6.01
CA ASP A 318 -11.07 -13.39 -4.64
C ASP A 318 -11.60 -11.98 -4.27
N LYS A 319 -11.51 -11.00 -5.16
CA LYS A 319 -11.97 -9.64 -4.93
C LYS A 319 -13.45 -9.47 -5.32
N ASP A 320 -14.10 -8.49 -4.71
CA ASP A 320 -15.48 -8.12 -5.04
C ASP A 320 -15.53 -7.37 -6.38
N ILE A 321 -15.43 -8.14 -7.48
CA ILE A 321 -15.40 -7.60 -8.84
C ILE A 321 -16.67 -6.78 -9.16
N PRO A 322 -17.89 -7.22 -8.84
CA PRO A 322 -19.09 -6.43 -9.09
C PRO A 322 -19.07 -5.05 -8.40
N ALA A 323 -18.64 -4.98 -7.13
CA ALA A 323 -18.53 -3.72 -6.41
C ALA A 323 -17.48 -2.79 -7.03
N ILE A 324 -16.34 -3.33 -7.48
CA ILE A 324 -15.29 -2.56 -8.16
C ILE A 324 -15.83 -1.97 -9.47
N LEU A 325 -16.43 -2.79 -10.33
CA LEU A 325 -16.98 -2.36 -11.61
C LEU A 325 -18.07 -1.31 -11.44
N SER A 326 -19.01 -1.53 -10.51
CA SER A 326 -20.09 -0.58 -10.20
C SER A 326 -19.56 0.79 -9.76
N ARG A 327 -18.48 0.82 -8.95
CA ARG A 327 -17.87 2.08 -8.50
C ARG A 327 -17.21 2.87 -9.63
N MET A 328 -16.62 2.18 -10.59
CA MET A 328 -15.90 2.82 -11.70
C MET A 328 -16.79 3.09 -12.93
N ALA A 329 -17.92 2.41 -13.05
CA ALA A 329 -18.83 2.54 -14.18
C ALA A 329 -19.25 4.00 -14.50
N PRO A 330 -19.46 4.93 -13.52
CA PRO A 330 -19.76 6.32 -13.84
C PRO A 330 -18.64 7.08 -14.54
N LEU A 331 -17.39 6.63 -14.42
CA LEU A 331 -16.19 7.32 -14.88
C LEU A 331 -15.53 6.69 -16.11
N VAL A 332 -15.78 5.40 -16.36
CA VAL A 332 -15.09 4.64 -17.41
C VAL A 332 -15.96 4.52 -18.65
N ASP A 333 -15.38 4.88 -19.80
CA ASP A 333 -16.04 4.86 -21.11
C ASP A 333 -15.64 3.64 -21.95
N ALA A 334 -14.45 3.08 -21.71
CA ALA A 334 -13.97 1.88 -22.40
C ALA A 334 -13.18 0.99 -21.42
N TRP A 335 -13.50 -0.29 -21.39
CA TRP A 335 -12.83 -1.26 -20.55
C TRP A 335 -11.90 -2.14 -21.36
N HIS A 336 -10.68 -2.29 -20.92
CA HIS A 336 -9.67 -3.20 -21.45
C HIS A 336 -9.32 -4.22 -20.37
N PHE A 337 -10.08 -5.31 -20.32
CA PHE A 337 -9.86 -6.39 -19.36
C PHE A 337 -8.66 -7.22 -19.75
N CYS A 338 -7.77 -7.57 -18.79
CA CYS A 338 -6.54 -8.26 -19.10
C CYS A 338 -6.25 -9.45 -18.19
N SER A 339 -5.56 -10.45 -18.72
CA SER A 339 -5.02 -11.57 -17.96
C SER A 339 -3.83 -11.11 -17.12
N LEU A 340 -3.66 -11.75 -15.95
CA LEU A 340 -2.48 -11.60 -15.09
C LEU A 340 -1.75 -12.94 -14.98
N ASP A 341 -0.45 -12.89 -14.79
CA ASP A 341 0.39 -14.09 -14.59
C ASP A 341 0.23 -14.66 -13.17
N SER A 342 -0.97 -15.12 -12.87
CA SER A 342 -1.33 -15.73 -11.58
C SER A 342 -2.51 -16.67 -11.72
N ALA A 343 -2.39 -17.88 -11.17
CA ALA A 343 -3.51 -18.83 -11.09
C ALA A 343 -4.70 -18.29 -10.24
N ARG A 344 -4.49 -17.25 -9.45
CA ARG A 344 -5.51 -16.59 -8.63
C ARG A 344 -6.22 -15.46 -9.36
N ALA A 345 -5.76 -15.06 -10.52
CA ALA A 345 -6.35 -13.96 -11.27
C ALA A 345 -7.72 -14.36 -11.85
N ALA A 346 -8.62 -13.39 -11.96
CA ALA A 346 -9.79 -13.53 -12.79
C ALA A 346 -9.37 -13.50 -14.27
N THR A 347 -10.01 -14.32 -15.10
CA THR A 347 -9.79 -14.27 -16.54
C THR A 347 -10.47 -13.04 -17.14
N PRO A 348 -9.97 -12.52 -18.27
CA PRO A 348 -10.63 -11.39 -18.96
C PRO A 348 -12.09 -11.67 -19.32
N GLN A 349 -12.43 -12.92 -19.62
CA GLN A 349 -13.80 -13.35 -19.91
C GLN A 349 -14.69 -13.31 -18.68
N GLU A 350 -14.19 -13.72 -17.49
CA GLU A 350 -14.91 -13.57 -16.23
C GLU A 350 -15.17 -12.09 -15.91
N LEU A 351 -14.21 -11.21 -16.19
CA LEU A 351 -14.34 -9.77 -15.99
C LEU A 351 -15.38 -9.16 -16.96
N LEU A 352 -15.33 -9.55 -18.23
CA LEU A 352 -16.30 -9.12 -19.23
C LEU A 352 -17.73 -9.56 -18.85
N HIS A 353 -17.93 -10.82 -18.47
CA HIS A 353 -19.21 -11.33 -18.00
C HIS A 353 -19.73 -10.56 -16.76
N ALA A 354 -18.86 -10.28 -15.80
CA ALA A 354 -19.25 -9.51 -14.61
C ALA A 354 -19.66 -8.07 -14.98
N TRP A 355 -18.97 -7.46 -15.95
CA TRP A 355 -19.31 -6.14 -16.45
C TRP A 355 -20.65 -6.12 -17.20
N GLU A 356 -20.91 -7.09 -18.09
CA GLU A 356 -22.18 -7.25 -18.78
C GLU A 356 -23.34 -7.43 -17.79
N ALA A 357 -23.13 -8.23 -16.73
CA ALA A 357 -24.14 -8.49 -15.70
C ALA A 357 -24.40 -7.29 -14.77
N SER A 358 -23.44 -6.35 -14.64
CA SER A 358 -23.59 -5.19 -13.75
C SER A 358 -24.56 -4.11 -14.23
N GLY A 359 -25.05 -4.23 -15.45
CA GLY A 359 -25.90 -3.21 -16.10
C GLY A 359 -25.05 -2.02 -16.56
N GLN A 360 -24.99 -1.83 -17.87
CA GLN A 360 -24.20 -0.73 -18.44
C GLN A 360 -24.89 0.62 -18.19
N ARG A 361 -24.10 1.64 -17.89
CA ARG A 361 -24.59 3.02 -17.84
C ARG A 361 -25.17 3.40 -19.21
N PRO A 362 -26.38 4.00 -19.27
CA PRO A 362 -26.86 4.57 -20.52
C PRO A 362 -25.86 5.64 -21.00
N PRO A 363 -25.59 5.71 -22.32
CA PRO A 363 -24.66 6.70 -22.83
C PRO A 363 -25.17 8.12 -22.54
N ALA A 364 -24.25 9.02 -22.18
CA ALA A 364 -24.58 10.43 -22.06
C ALA A 364 -24.99 10.95 -23.47
N PRO A 365 -25.89 11.96 -23.55
CA PRO A 365 -26.32 12.51 -24.82
C PRO A 365 -25.13 12.87 -25.72
N GLY A 366 -25.07 12.26 -26.91
CA GLY A 366 -24.00 12.51 -27.89
C GLY A 366 -22.72 11.70 -27.71
N LEU A 367 -22.64 10.82 -26.69
CA LEU A 367 -21.51 9.90 -26.51
C LEU A 367 -21.89 8.47 -26.95
N ALA A 368 -20.90 7.71 -27.40
CA ALA A 368 -21.03 6.28 -27.64
C ALA A 368 -21.31 5.53 -26.32
N PRO A 369 -22.02 4.40 -26.36
CA PRO A 369 -22.17 3.53 -25.18
C PRO A 369 -20.79 3.03 -24.71
N PRO A 370 -20.64 2.75 -23.40
CA PRO A 370 -19.43 2.13 -22.88
C PRO A 370 -19.12 0.82 -23.62
N SER A 371 -17.83 0.58 -23.88
CA SER A 371 -17.33 -0.61 -24.57
C SER A 371 -16.43 -1.44 -23.68
N ALA A 372 -16.23 -2.71 -24.03
CA ALA A 372 -15.29 -3.59 -23.34
C ALA A 372 -14.59 -4.54 -24.31
N ASP A 373 -13.27 -4.65 -24.17
CA ASP A 373 -12.39 -5.55 -24.90
C ASP A 373 -11.60 -6.45 -23.95
N VAL A 374 -11.14 -7.59 -24.44
CA VAL A 374 -10.34 -8.55 -23.66
C VAL A 374 -8.94 -8.71 -24.25
N HIS A 375 -7.93 -8.79 -23.37
CA HIS A 375 -6.52 -8.83 -23.75
C HIS A 375 -5.77 -9.91 -22.95
N THR A 376 -4.68 -10.40 -23.53
CA THR A 376 -3.88 -11.47 -22.90
C THR A 376 -2.87 -10.96 -21.87
N SER A 377 -2.65 -9.63 -21.80
CA SER A 377 -1.75 -9.02 -20.81
C SER A 377 -2.12 -7.55 -20.53
N PRO A 378 -1.69 -6.98 -19.40
CA PRO A 378 -1.86 -5.55 -19.11
C PRO A 378 -1.18 -4.62 -20.13
N SER A 379 -0.03 -5.03 -20.67
CA SER A 379 0.69 -4.25 -21.69
C SER A 379 -0.11 -4.16 -22.99
N GLN A 380 -0.64 -5.29 -23.48
CA GLN A 380 -1.51 -5.29 -24.67
C GLN A 380 -2.77 -4.47 -24.46
N ALA A 381 -3.39 -4.57 -23.27
CA ALA A 381 -4.55 -3.77 -22.91
C ALA A 381 -4.23 -2.27 -22.93
N LEU A 382 -3.06 -1.88 -22.40
CA LEU A 382 -2.63 -0.49 -22.44
C LEU A 382 -2.33 -0.01 -23.86
N ASP A 383 -1.66 -0.82 -24.69
CA ASP A 383 -1.39 -0.48 -26.10
C ASP A 383 -2.69 -0.26 -26.87
N ALA A 384 -3.69 -1.13 -26.66
CA ALA A 384 -5.03 -0.98 -27.27
C ALA A 384 -5.73 0.30 -26.78
N ALA A 385 -5.71 0.58 -25.49
CA ALA A 385 -6.28 1.80 -24.93
C ALA A 385 -5.59 3.05 -25.48
N LEU A 386 -4.26 3.05 -25.61
CA LEU A 386 -3.48 4.16 -26.19
C LEU A 386 -3.77 4.38 -27.67
N ALA A 387 -4.01 3.29 -28.42
CA ALA A 387 -4.34 3.37 -29.85
C ALA A 387 -5.72 3.98 -30.12
N GLN A 388 -6.65 3.84 -29.17
CA GLN A 388 -8.02 4.32 -29.26
C GLN A 388 -8.26 5.69 -28.60
N ALA A 389 -7.33 6.14 -27.76
CA ALA A 389 -7.49 7.37 -26.98
C ALA A 389 -7.07 8.61 -27.76
N ASP A 390 -7.83 9.68 -27.57
CA ASP A 390 -7.45 11.02 -28.02
C ASP A 390 -6.45 11.69 -27.05
N PRO A 391 -5.67 12.68 -27.50
CA PRO A 391 -4.70 13.38 -26.64
C PRO A 391 -5.29 14.01 -25.36
N ALA A 392 -6.56 14.40 -25.36
CA ALA A 392 -7.24 15.00 -24.22
C ALA A 392 -7.81 13.98 -23.23
N ASP A 393 -7.83 12.69 -23.58
CA ASP A 393 -8.33 11.62 -22.74
C ASP A 393 -7.36 11.36 -21.55
N ARG A 394 -7.85 10.61 -20.58
CA ARG A 394 -7.00 9.98 -19.56
C ARG A 394 -7.20 8.49 -19.59
N ILE A 395 -6.15 7.73 -19.40
CA ILE A 395 -6.19 6.27 -19.25
C ILE A 395 -5.91 5.92 -17.81
N VAL A 396 -6.71 5.06 -17.21
CA VAL A 396 -6.46 4.54 -15.85
C VAL A 396 -6.09 3.07 -15.91
N VAL A 397 -4.96 2.70 -15.28
CA VAL A 397 -4.49 1.32 -15.11
C VAL A 397 -4.65 0.94 -13.65
N PHE A 398 -5.49 -0.05 -13.35
CA PHE A 398 -5.77 -0.41 -11.96
C PHE A 398 -6.23 -1.86 -11.79
N GLY A 399 -6.49 -2.28 -10.55
CA GLY A 399 -7.09 -3.56 -10.16
C GLY A 399 -6.13 -4.49 -9.41
N SER A 400 -4.83 -4.35 -9.57
CA SER A 400 -3.85 -5.10 -8.78
C SER A 400 -2.44 -4.54 -8.92
N PHE A 401 -1.55 -4.94 -7.99
CA PHE A 401 -0.11 -4.69 -8.13
C PHE A 401 0.46 -5.32 -9.41
N GLN A 402 -0.03 -6.50 -9.78
CA GLN A 402 0.44 -7.17 -11.00
C GLN A 402 0.03 -6.43 -12.28
N THR A 403 -1.17 -5.82 -12.30
CA THR A 403 -1.62 -5.01 -13.43
C THR A 403 -0.72 -3.82 -13.66
N VAL A 404 -0.48 -3.04 -12.59
CA VAL A 404 0.38 -1.86 -12.63
C VAL A 404 1.84 -2.24 -12.85
N GLY A 405 2.32 -3.27 -12.15
CA GLY A 405 3.70 -3.75 -12.25
C GLY A 405 4.05 -4.24 -13.66
N ALA A 406 3.14 -4.94 -14.35
CA ALA A 406 3.35 -5.39 -15.72
C ALA A 406 3.51 -4.20 -16.70
N VAL A 407 2.70 -3.15 -16.52
CA VAL A 407 2.82 -1.92 -17.31
C VAL A 407 4.14 -1.19 -17.02
N LEU A 408 4.53 -1.07 -15.76
CA LEU A 408 5.80 -0.44 -15.38
C LEU A 408 7.01 -1.22 -15.91
N LYS A 409 6.96 -2.55 -15.86
CA LYS A 409 8.01 -3.45 -16.35
C LYS A 409 8.19 -3.36 -17.87
N ALA A 410 7.09 -3.22 -18.61
CA ALA A 410 7.13 -3.04 -20.07
C ALA A 410 7.72 -1.66 -20.48
N GLY A 411 7.79 -0.74 -19.53
CA GLY A 411 8.21 0.64 -19.77
C GLY A 411 7.01 1.56 -20.07
N LEU A 412 7.01 2.72 -19.42
CA LEU A 412 5.98 3.72 -19.68
C LEU A 412 6.15 4.29 -21.10
N PRO A 413 5.06 4.47 -21.84
CA PRO A 413 5.15 5.02 -23.19
C PRO A 413 5.79 6.41 -23.15
N ARG A 414 6.99 6.55 -23.74
CA ARG A 414 7.66 7.83 -23.97
C ARG A 414 6.97 8.52 -25.16
N ARG A 415 5.87 9.21 -24.90
CA ARG A 415 5.32 10.11 -25.90
C ARG A 415 5.96 11.49 -25.69
N ALA A 416 6.74 11.94 -26.68
CA ALA A 416 7.29 13.28 -26.70
C ALA A 416 6.17 14.29 -26.52
N ALA A 417 6.29 15.16 -25.52
CA ALA A 417 5.49 16.38 -25.47
C ALA A 417 5.92 17.21 -26.69
N PRO A 418 5.03 17.57 -27.62
CA PRO A 418 5.43 18.26 -28.85
C PRO A 418 5.88 19.71 -28.66
N HIS A 419 6.10 20.18 -27.45
CA HIS A 419 6.34 21.59 -27.11
C HIS A 419 7.53 21.86 -26.17
N LEU A 420 8.58 21.04 -26.23
CA LEU A 420 9.92 21.44 -25.71
C LEU A 420 10.93 21.30 -26.83
N GLY A 421 10.73 22.11 -27.87
CA GLY A 421 11.72 22.49 -28.88
C GLY A 421 12.06 23.94 -28.69
#